data_b8acfb830413ba4f89e69a5c7ddc8c0c
#
_entry.id   b8acfb830413ba4f89e69a5c7ddc8c0c
#
_cell.length_a   1.000
_cell.length_b   1.000
_cell.length_c   1.000
_cell.angle_alpha   90.00
_cell.angle_beta   90.00
_cell.angle_gamma   90.00
#
_symmetry.space_group_name_H-M   'P 1'
#
loop_
_entity.id
_entity.type
_entity.pdbx_description
1 polymer ?
#
loop_
_entity_poly.entity_id
_entity_poly.type
_entity_poly.pdbx_seq_one_letter_code
_entity_poly.pdbx_strand_id
1 'polypeptide(L)'
;MLWIDSFANKNKIASVINDLNPEFDTDYHMDALKFLKTFDDCSIDGVLYDPPYSPRQISECYKNIGLEVSNKTTQSTFWSNQKKEISRIVKVGGKVISFGWNSGGIGMKYGFEIERILLVAHGGWHNDTICTIEKKVRNV
;
A
#
# COMPACT_ATOMS: atom_id res chain seq x y z
N MET A 1 14.31 -10.11 8.10
CA MET A 1 13.64 -8.82 7.85
C MET A 1 12.14 -9.06 7.67
N LEU A 2 11.31 -8.17 8.20
CA LEU A 2 9.85 -8.31 8.12
C LEU A 2 9.30 -7.34 7.07
N TRP A 3 8.83 -7.89 5.97
CA TRP A 3 8.13 -7.17 4.91
C TRP A 3 6.67 -7.56 4.90
N ILE A 4 5.78 -6.59 4.68
CA ILE A 4 4.34 -6.81 4.61
C ILE A 4 3.75 -6.28 3.31
N ASP A 5 2.60 -6.83 2.92
CA ASP A 5 1.84 -6.42 1.74
C ASP A 5 0.35 -6.39 2.09
N SER A 6 -0.24 -5.19 2.10
CA SER A 6 -1.65 -4.97 2.47
C SER A 6 -2.63 -5.30 1.35
N PHE A 7 -2.16 -5.34 0.12
CA PHE A 7 -2.93 -5.56 -1.11
C PHE A 7 -2.27 -6.63 -1.97
N ALA A 8 -2.00 -7.78 -1.38
CA ALA A 8 -1.11 -8.77 -1.98
C ALA A 8 -1.68 -9.46 -3.23
N ASN A 9 -3.00 -9.61 -3.33
CA ASN A 9 -3.61 -10.36 -4.43
C ASN A 9 -2.93 -11.74 -4.53
N LYS A 10 -2.31 -12.05 -5.64
CA LYS A 10 -1.58 -13.32 -5.87
C LYS A 10 -0.10 -13.24 -5.51
N ASN A 11 0.39 -12.08 -5.11
CA ASN A 11 1.81 -11.88 -4.81
C ASN A 11 2.15 -12.42 -3.41
N LYS A 12 3.14 -13.30 -3.33
CA LYS A 12 3.57 -13.95 -2.08
C LYS A 12 5.01 -13.61 -1.68
N ILE A 13 5.55 -12.51 -2.19
CA ILE A 13 6.95 -12.12 -1.92
C ILE A 13 7.14 -11.66 -0.47
N ALA A 14 6.18 -10.89 0.07
CA ALA A 14 6.28 -10.36 1.44
C ALA A 14 6.12 -11.47 2.48
N SER A 15 6.67 -11.25 3.69
CA SER A 15 6.62 -12.20 4.79
C SER A 15 5.21 -12.40 5.33
N VAL A 16 4.44 -11.31 5.42
CA VAL A 16 3.04 -11.32 5.84
C VAL A 16 2.21 -10.63 4.78
N ILE A 17 1.20 -11.32 4.29
CA ILE A 17 0.38 -10.86 3.17
C ILE A 17 -1.09 -10.78 3.57
N ASN A 18 -1.77 -9.76 3.08
CA ASN A 18 -3.18 -9.50 3.32
C ASN A 18 -3.88 -9.11 2.03
N ASP A 19 -5.10 -9.53 1.87
CA ASP A 19 -6.01 -9.03 0.85
C ASP A 19 -7.44 -9.07 1.37
N LEU A 20 -8.22 -8.03 1.08
CA LEU A 20 -9.61 -7.96 1.50
C LEU A 20 -10.46 -9.06 0.85
N ASN A 21 -10.12 -9.46 -0.38
CA ASN A 21 -10.84 -10.49 -1.10
C ASN A 21 -10.47 -11.89 -0.56
N PRO A 22 -11.43 -12.64 0.02
CA PRO A 22 -11.15 -13.95 0.60
C PRO A 22 -10.81 -15.04 -0.44
N GLU A 23 -11.00 -14.77 -1.72
CA GLU A 23 -10.62 -15.70 -2.79
C GLU A 23 -9.10 -15.83 -2.95
N PHE A 24 -8.33 -14.81 -2.52
CA PHE A 24 -6.88 -14.86 -2.58
C PHE A 24 -6.31 -15.62 -1.38
N ASP A 25 -5.29 -16.42 -1.63
CA ASP A 25 -4.60 -17.21 -0.61
C ASP A 25 -3.58 -16.33 0.12
N THR A 26 -4.06 -15.59 1.10
CA THR A 26 -3.26 -14.68 1.92
C THR A 26 -3.36 -15.05 3.39
N ASP A 27 -2.43 -14.55 4.21
CA ASP A 27 -2.41 -14.82 5.66
C ASP A 27 -3.63 -14.22 6.36
N TYR A 28 -4.06 -13.05 5.91
CA TYR A 28 -5.20 -12.33 6.48
C TYR A 28 -6.11 -11.81 5.37
N HIS A 29 -7.39 -11.62 5.72
CA HIS A 29 -8.42 -11.07 4.83
C HIS A 29 -9.10 -9.87 5.50
N MET A 30 -8.29 -8.86 5.81
CA MET A 30 -8.75 -7.64 6.48
C MET A 30 -8.78 -6.47 5.50
N ASP A 31 -9.58 -5.46 5.81
CA ASP A 31 -9.37 -4.13 5.25
C ASP A 31 -7.91 -3.69 5.48
N ALA A 32 -7.30 -3.07 4.47
CA ALA A 32 -5.87 -2.74 4.51
C ALA A 32 -5.51 -1.85 5.70
N LEU A 33 -6.34 -0.86 6.05
CA LEU A 33 -6.07 0.01 7.19
C LEU A 33 -6.11 -0.77 8.51
N LYS A 34 -7.08 -1.67 8.68
CA LYS A 34 -7.13 -2.54 9.86
C LYS A 34 -5.90 -3.43 9.95
N PHE A 35 -5.47 -3.98 8.83
CA PHE A 35 -4.26 -4.80 8.77
C PHE A 35 -3.02 -4.02 9.23
N LEU A 36 -2.82 -2.80 8.70
CA LEU A 36 -1.70 -1.95 9.09
C LEU A 36 -1.74 -1.60 10.58
N LYS A 37 -2.92 -1.40 11.16
CA LYS A 37 -3.08 -1.08 12.58
C LYS A 37 -2.73 -2.22 13.53
N THR A 38 -2.61 -3.45 13.04
CA THR A 38 -2.22 -4.60 13.87
C THR A 38 -0.75 -4.60 14.26
N PHE A 39 0.08 -3.83 13.59
CA PHE A 39 1.53 -3.79 13.83
C PHE A 39 1.91 -2.68 14.81
N ASP A 40 2.92 -2.94 15.63
CA ASP A 40 3.46 -1.97 16.56
C ASP A 40 4.25 -0.87 15.85
N ASP A 41 4.48 0.24 16.55
CA ASP A 41 5.32 1.33 16.05
C ASP A 41 6.73 0.82 15.73
N CYS A 42 7.27 1.26 14.62
CA CYS A 42 8.66 0.94 14.21
C CYS A 42 8.99 -0.56 14.26
N SER A 43 8.05 -1.41 13.83
CA SER A 43 8.22 -2.87 13.89
C SER A 43 8.50 -3.51 12.52
N ILE A 44 8.28 -2.79 11.42
CA ILE A 44 8.32 -3.32 10.06
C ILE A 44 9.55 -2.81 9.32
N ASP A 45 10.25 -3.71 8.63
CA ASP A 45 11.42 -3.38 7.83
C ASP A 45 11.06 -2.87 6.44
N GLY A 46 9.97 -3.35 5.86
CA GLY A 46 9.53 -2.92 4.55
C GLY A 46 8.06 -3.18 4.26
N VAL A 47 7.52 -2.38 3.36
CA VAL A 47 6.13 -2.47 2.90
C VAL A 47 6.11 -2.49 1.37
N LEU A 48 5.38 -3.45 0.81
CA LEU A 48 4.92 -3.38 -0.58
C LEU A 48 3.55 -2.72 -0.57
N TYR A 49 3.41 -1.61 -1.27
CA TYR A 49 2.21 -0.78 -1.23
C TYR A 49 1.63 -0.62 -2.63
N ASP A 50 0.65 -1.47 -2.94
CA ASP A 50 -0.02 -1.50 -4.25
C ASP A 50 -1.54 -1.32 -4.08
N PRO A 51 -1.99 -0.14 -3.62
CA PRO A 51 -3.40 0.12 -3.37
C PRO A 51 -4.17 0.33 -4.67
N PRO A 52 -5.51 0.33 -4.62
CA PRO A 52 -6.32 0.85 -5.74
C PRO A 52 -5.88 2.28 -6.08
N TYR A 53 -5.70 2.57 -7.37
CA TYR A 53 -5.09 3.82 -7.83
C TYR A 53 -6.06 4.98 -7.97
N SER A 54 -7.36 4.70 -8.00
CA SER A 54 -8.39 5.71 -8.21
C SER A 54 -9.63 5.41 -7.37
N PRO A 55 -10.50 6.41 -7.13
CA PRO A 55 -11.77 6.19 -6.45
C PRO A 55 -12.62 5.11 -7.11
N ARG A 56 -12.60 5.02 -8.45
CA ARG A 56 -13.31 3.99 -9.20
C ARG A 56 -12.79 2.60 -8.87
N GLN A 57 -11.48 2.39 -8.81
CA GLN A 57 -10.88 1.11 -8.47
C GLN A 57 -11.18 0.71 -7.03
N ILE A 58 -11.20 1.67 -6.10
CA ILE A 58 -11.62 1.44 -4.72
C ILE A 58 -13.05 0.91 -4.70
N SER A 59 -13.97 1.57 -5.41
CA SER A 59 -15.36 1.15 -5.51
C SER A 59 -15.49 -0.26 -6.07
N GLU A 60 -14.78 -0.56 -7.14
CA GLU A 60 -14.81 -1.89 -7.77
C GLU A 60 -14.30 -2.98 -6.83
N CYS A 61 -13.22 -2.73 -6.10
CA CYS A 61 -12.68 -3.68 -5.12
C CYS A 61 -13.69 -4.05 -4.05
N TYR A 62 -14.37 -3.06 -3.47
CA TYR A 62 -15.37 -3.30 -2.42
C TYR A 62 -16.63 -3.97 -2.96
N LYS A 63 -17.11 -3.56 -4.14
CA LYS A 63 -18.28 -4.17 -4.79
C LYS A 63 -18.06 -5.62 -5.16
N ASN A 64 -16.87 -5.98 -5.64
CA ASN A 64 -16.54 -7.34 -6.05
C ASN A 64 -16.63 -8.36 -4.90
N ILE A 65 -16.55 -7.91 -3.67
CA ILE A 65 -16.67 -8.76 -2.49
C ILE A 65 -17.97 -8.52 -1.72
N GLY A 66 -18.93 -7.80 -2.31
CA GLY A 66 -20.27 -7.57 -1.75
C GLY A 66 -20.34 -6.53 -0.64
N LEU A 67 -19.30 -5.70 -0.49
CA LEU A 67 -19.30 -4.61 0.48
C LEU A 67 -19.81 -3.31 -0.13
N GLU A 68 -20.52 -2.52 0.67
CA GLU A 68 -20.95 -1.18 0.28
C GLU A 68 -19.78 -0.21 0.36
N VAL A 69 -19.71 0.69 -0.63
CA VAL A 69 -18.72 1.75 -0.68
C VAL A 69 -19.31 3.00 -0.05
N SER A 70 -18.67 3.50 1.01
CA SER A 70 -19.02 4.78 1.61
C SER A 70 -18.25 5.92 0.94
N ASN A 71 -18.74 7.15 1.09
CA ASN A 71 -18.01 8.34 0.63
C ASN A 71 -16.60 8.45 1.26
N LYS A 72 -16.43 7.96 2.47
CA LYS A 72 -15.12 7.93 3.16
C LYS A 72 -14.13 7.01 2.46
N THR A 73 -14.60 5.90 1.89
CA THR A 73 -13.77 4.92 1.21
C THR A 73 -13.23 5.46 -0.10
N THR A 74 -13.97 6.33 -0.78
CA THR A 74 -13.63 6.86 -2.11
C THR A 74 -12.92 8.21 -2.07
N GLN A 75 -12.71 8.79 -0.88
CA GLN A 75 -12.07 10.09 -0.71
C GLN A 75 -10.55 9.96 -0.51
N SER A 76 -9.85 11.08 -0.63
CA SER A 76 -8.39 11.17 -0.42
C SER A 76 -7.94 10.63 0.94
N THR A 77 -8.81 10.63 1.96
CA THR A 77 -8.54 10.06 3.28
C THR A 77 -8.25 8.56 3.24
N PHE A 78 -8.74 7.84 2.23
CA PHE A 78 -8.44 6.43 2.05
C PHE A 78 -6.93 6.18 2.03
N TRP A 79 -6.22 6.89 1.15
CA TRP A 79 -4.77 6.76 1.04
C TRP A 79 -4.02 7.40 2.20
N SER A 80 -4.45 8.59 2.64
CA SER A 80 -3.73 9.32 3.70
C SER A 80 -3.74 8.58 5.03
N ASN A 81 -4.83 7.92 5.39
CA ASN A 81 -4.89 7.11 6.61
C ASN A 81 -3.94 5.92 6.54
N GLN A 82 -3.84 5.26 5.39
CA GLN A 82 -2.89 4.16 5.18
C GLN A 82 -1.45 4.66 5.25
N LYS A 83 -1.14 5.80 4.62
CA LYS A 83 0.21 6.38 4.63
C LYS A 83 0.66 6.77 6.04
N LYS A 84 -0.24 7.29 6.87
CA LYS A 84 0.03 7.57 8.28
C LYS A 84 0.42 6.31 9.04
N GLU A 85 -0.31 5.23 8.85
CA GLU A 85 -0.01 3.96 9.52
C GLU A 85 1.28 3.33 9.00
N ILE A 86 1.54 3.40 7.70
CA ILE A 86 2.82 2.96 7.14
C ILE A 86 3.97 3.75 7.77
N SER A 87 3.81 5.07 7.91
CA SER A 87 4.81 5.90 8.58
C SER A 87 5.04 5.48 10.03
N ARG A 88 3.98 5.13 10.75
CA ARG A 88 4.08 4.70 12.15
C ARG A 88 4.83 3.38 12.31
N ILE A 89 4.50 2.38 11.49
CA ILE A 89 4.96 1.01 11.68
C ILE A 89 6.34 0.72 11.08
N VAL A 90 6.75 1.46 10.04
CA VAL A 90 8.05 1.26 9.39
C VAL A 90 9.16 1.87 10.25
N LYS A 91 10.22 1.10 10.47
CA LYS A 91 11.41 1.56 11.18
C LYS A 91 12.12 2.67 10.41
N VAL A 92 12.79 3.58 11.10
CA VAL A 92 13.77 4.47 10.45
C VAL A 92 14.84 3.60 9.78
N GLY A 93 15.11 3.86 8.51
CA GLY A 93 15.94 3.01 7.67
C GLY A 93 15.18 1.93 6.90
N GLY A 94 13.93 1.69 7.27
CA GLY A 94 13.04 0.79 6.53
C GLY A 94 12.60 1.38 5.19
N LYS A 95 12.03 0.55 4.33
CA LYS A 95 11.71 0.93 2.96
C LYS A 95 10.25 0.66 2.60
N VAL A 96 9.74 1.45 1.67
CA VAL A 96 8.43 1.22 1.04
C VAL A 96 8.62 1.22 -0.47
N ILE A 97 8.06 0.21 -1.11
CA ILE A 97 7.94 0.16 -2.57
C ILE A 97 6.48 0.41 -2.90
N SER A 98 6.19 1.57 -3.49
CA SER A 98 4.85 1.95 -3.90
C SER A 98 4.66 1.71 -5.39
N PHE A 99 3.50 1.19 -5.76
CA PHE A 99 3.11 0.95 -7.14
C PHE A 99 1.93 1.86 -7.48
N GLY A 100 1.98 2.54 -8.60
CA GLY A 100 0.90 3.47 -8.96
C GLY A 100 1.11 4.15 -10.30
N TRP A 101 0.32 5.19 -10.52
CA TRP A 101 0.35 5.97 -11.75
C TRP A 101 1.12 7.29 -11.60
N ASN A 102 1.69 7.54 -10.42
CA ASN A 102 2.55 8.69 -10.14
C ASN A 102 3.69 8.29 -9.22
N SER A 103 4.63 9.19 -9.01
CA SER A 103 5.81 8.98 -8.16
C SER A 103 5.67 9.65 -6.79
N GLY A 104 4.46 9.89 -6.33
CA GLY A 104 4.23 10.54 -5.03
C GLY A 104 4.66 9.70 -3.84
N GLY A 105 4.51 8.39 -3.95
CA GLY A 105 4.84 7.45 -2.87
C GLY A 105 4.12 7.77 -1.57
N ILE A 106 4.77 7.48 -0.44
CA ILE A 106 4.27 7.82 0.90
C ILE A 106 4.47 9.32 1.15
N GLY A 107 5.66 9.82 0.90
CA GLY A 107 5.95 11.24 0.86
C GLY A 107 6.81 11.77 2.01
N MET A 108 7.41 12.91 1.76
CA MET A 108 8.32 13.57 2.71
C MET A 108 7.63 13.99 4.00
N LYS A 109 6.36 14.38 3.94
CA LYS A 109 5.63 14.79 5.15
C LYS A 109 5.42 13.62 6.13
N TYR A 110 5.53 12.39 5.65
CA TYR A 110 5.45 11.19 6.48
C TYR A 110 6.83 10.62 6.83
N GLY A 111 7.91 11.34 6.54
CA GLY A 111 9.27 10.96 6.90
C GLY A 111 10.00 10.10 5.88
N PHE A 112 9.52 10.03 4.65
CA PHE A 112 10.11 9.22 3.59
C PHE A 112 10.81 10.07 2.54
N GLU A 113 11.94 9.58 2.04
CA GLU A 113 12.66 10.15 0.88
C GLU A 113 12.74 9.13 -0.23
N ILE A 114 12.58 9.60 -1.47
CA ILE A 114 12.68 8.76 -2.66
C ILE A 114 14.15 8.40 -2.91
N GLU A 115 14.43 7.11 -3.04
CA GLU A 115 15.75 6.61 -3.45
C GLU A 115 15.80 6.29 -4.93
N ARG A 116 14.69 5.75 -5.49
CA ARG A 116 14.64 5.30 -6.88
C ARG A 116 13.21 5.31 -7.40
N ILE A 117 13.08 5.61 -8.68
CA ILE A 117 11.83 5.50 -9.42
C ILE A 117 12.07 4.58 -10.61
N LEU A 118 11.18 3.61 -10.80
CA LEU A 118 11.23 2.67 -11.91
C LEU A 118 9.91 2.73 -12.68
N LEU A 119 9.99 2.91 -13.98
CA LEU A 119 8.83 2.85 -14.87
C LEU A 119 8.69 1.42 -15.42
N VAL A 120 7.53 0.82 -15.20
CA VAL A 120 7.18 -0.48 -15.77
C VAL A 120 6.14 -0.25 -16.87
N ALA A 121 6.57 -0.37 -18.11
CA ALA A 121 5.72 -0.20 -19.27
C ALA A 121 4.85 -1.44 -19.48
N HIS A 122 3.53 -1.24 -19.61
CA HIS A 122 2.59 -2.31 -19.90
C HIS A 122 2.17 -2.34 -21.37
N GLY A 123 2.51 -1.30 -22.14
CA GLY A 123 2.20 -1.18 -23.57
C GLY A 123 0.70 -1.06 -23.86
N GLY A 124 0.38 -0.77 -25.13
CA GLY A 124 -1.00 -0.78 -25.63
C GLY A 124 -1.95 0.14 -24.87
N TRP A 125 -3.07 -0.42 -24.43
CA TRP A 125 -4.17 0.32 -23.81
C TRP A 125 -4.06 0.47 -22.30
N HIS A 126 -2.99 -0.03 -21.68
CA HIS A 126 -2.81 -0.02 -20.23
C HIS A 126 -1.90 1.12 -19.80
N ASN A 127 -2.23 1.75 -18.67
CA ASN A 127 -1.35 2.71 -18.03
C ASN A 127 -0.08 2.02 -17.53
N ASP A 128 1.06 2.69 -17.68
CA ASP A 128 2.31 2.21 -17.11
C ASP A 128 2.26 2.26 -15.59
N THR A 129 2.97 1.35 -14.95
CA THR A 129 3.13 1.36 -13.50
C THR A 129 4.42 2.07 -13.12
N ILE A 130 4.33 3.00 -12.18
CA ILE A 130 5.48 3.67 -11.59
C ILE A 130 5.75 3.02 -10.24
N CYS A 131 6.95 2.44 -10.10
CA CYS A 131 7.44 1.90 -8.83
C CYS A 131 8.31 2.95 -8.16
N THR A 132 7.92 3.41 -6.98
CA THR A 132 8.68 4.39 -6.21
C THR A 132 9.25 3.71 -4.98
N ILE A 133 10.57 3.70 -4.86
CA ILE A 133 11.27 3.14 -3.70
C ILE A 133 11.66 4.28 -2.78
N GLU A 134 11.16 4.23 -1.56
CA GLU A 134 11.39 5.24 -0.54
C GLU A 134 12.05 4.62 0.70
N LYS A 135 12.86 5.42 1.38
CA LYS A 135 13.46 5.08 2.67
C LYS A 135 12.90 6.00 3.74
N LYS A 136 12.52 5.43 4.89
CA LYS A 136 12.12 6.24 6.04
C LYS A 136 13.37 6.82 6.69
N VAL A 137 13.45 8.15 6.71
CA VAL A 137 14.63 8.88 7.20
C VAL A 137 14.41 9.53 8.56
N ARG A 138 13.14 9.68 8.99
CA ARG A 138 12.80 10.22 10.30
C ARG A 138 11.42 9.76 10.75
N ASN A 139 11.18 9.77 12.05
CA ASN A 139 9.84 9.69 12.61
C ASN A 139 9.15 11.06 12.53
N VAL A 140 7.87 11.05 12.28
CA VAL A 140 7.04 12.25 12.23
C VAL A 140 5.92 12.21 13.25
#